data_e7a542df0262206ae9b18ccdfab8aaf0
#
_entry.id   e7a542df0262206ae9b18ccdfab8aaf0
#
_cell.length_a   1.000
_cell.length_b   1.000
_cell.length_c   1.000
_cell.angle_alpha   90.00
_cell.angle_beta   90.00
_cell.angle_gamma   90.00
#
_symmetry.space_group_name_H-M   'P 1'
#
loop_
_entity.id
_entity.type
_entity.pdbx_description
1 polymer ?
#
loop_
_entity_poly.entity_id
_entity_poly.type
_entity_poly.pdbx_seq_one_letter_code
_entity_poly.pdbx_strand_id
1 'polypeptide(L)'
;GGTRVSSESCAAFAARTAALLEAERGAEVAEAEAALADGAGLHRGMVQGRLLRGLLCAAVSSPGFLGEVRATFRRPVAGKTETKGGGTGEEGASSLPPHRVGVHDAVVVRPNKGPPGCPALAEGVVTRVEEDSITVVLQEGSEEDLEGSGTLRLEKVANEVTYRRLKQTLKDLEGQPSPGESLRRIAFEGLEPRVQADPGVAETAGPTEGGTCFANEGLDESQQRAVRLALGSKDLALVHGPPGTGKTTAVVEIVLQEVARGSRVLACAASNVAVDNLVERLARARKGLKIVRVGHPARLLPDVLAHSLEAQVLRSDSTKLAKKMQKE
;
A
#
# COMPACT_ATOMS: atom_id res chain seq x y z
N GLY A 1 -25.79 32.74 -10.53
CA GLY A 1 -24.59 33.10 -11.29
C GLY A 1 -23.42 32.30 -10.79
N GLY A 2 -23.29 31.04 -11.22
CA GLY A 2 -22.10 30.22 -10.93
C GLY A 2 -20.97 30.69 -11.83
N THR A 3 -19.89 31.13 -11.25
CA THR A 3 -18.60 31.34 -11.92
C THR A 3 -18.20 30.02 -12.55
N ARG A 4 -18.28 29.88 -13.87
CA ARG A 4 -17.65 28.80 -14.60
C ARG A 4 -16.15 28.93 -14.38
N VAL A 5 -15.59 28.11 -13.52
CA VAL A 5 -14.15 27.87 -13.50
C VAL A 5 -13.81 27.33 -14.89
N SER A 6 -12.90 27.99 -15.61
CA SER A 6 -12.45 27.50 -16.91
C SER A 6 -11.87 26.10 -16.71
N SER A 7 -12.55 25.10 -17.24
CA SER A 7 -12.11 23.71 -17.13
C SER A 7 -10.79 23.58 -17.88
N GLU A 8 -9.73 23.24 -17.18
CA GLU A 8 -8.46 22.82 -17.79
C GLU A 8 -8.74 21.64 -18.71
N SER A 9 -8.23 21.66 -19.94
CA SER A 9 -8.41 20.52 -20.85
C SER A 9 -7.67 19.29 -20.32
N CYS A 10 -8.17 18.10 -20.63
CA CYS A 10 -7.55 16.83 -20.23
C CYS A 10 -6.06 16.78 -20.63
N ALA A 11 -5.71 17.21 -21.84
CA ALA A 11 -4.34 17.27 -22.32
C ALA A 11 -3.46 18.24 -21.51
N ALA A 12 -4.00 19.45 -21.17
CA ALA A 12 -3.26 20.41 -20.37
C ALA A 12 -3.01 19.88 -18.94
N PHE A 13 -4.02 19.24 -18.34
CA PHE A 13 -3.88 18.58 -17.04
C PHE A 13 -2.82 17.46 -17.07
N ALA A 14 -2.87 16.59 -18.09
CA ALA A 14 -1.93 15.49 -18.23
C ALA A 14 -0.50 15.99 -18.42
N ALA A 15 -0.28 16.99 -19.28
CA ALA A 15 1.02 17.59 -19.50
C ALA A 15 1.60 18.27 -18.25
N ARG A 16 0.79 19.06 -17.55
CA ARG A 16 1.18 19.71 -16.29
C ARG A 16 1.51 18.69 -15.22
N THR A 17 0.67 17.68 -15.06
CA THR A 17 0.85 16.64 -14.02
C THR A 17 2.07 15.77 -14.34
N ALA A 18 2.33 15.44 -15.60
CA ALA A 18 3.52 14.73 -16.02
C ALA A 18 4.80 15.53 -15.70
N ALA A 19 4.81 16.84 -15.96
CA ALA A 19 5.93 17.70 -15.60
C ALA A 19 6.19 17.74 -14.09
N LEU A 20 5.14 17.81 -13.26
CA LEU A 20 5.26 17.77 -11.80
C LEU A 20 5.79 16.42 -11.31
N LEU A 21 5.32 15.31 -11.87
CA LEU A 21 5.83 13.97 -11.55
C LEU A 21 7.31 13.80 -11.89
N GLU A 22 7.75 14.34 -13.04
CA GLU A 22 9.16 14.31 -13.42
C GLU A 22 10.02 15.18 -12.49
N ALA A 23 9.53 16.36 -12.10
CA ALA A 23 10.23 17.23 -11.17
C ALA A 23 10.38 16.59 -9.78
N GLU A 24 9.32 15.99 -9.25
CA GLU A 24 9.33 15.29 -7.96
C GLU A 24 10.29 14.09 -8.01
N ARG A 25 10.21 13.29 -9.07
CA ARG A 25 11.14 12.18 -9.27
C ARG A 25 12.59 12.64 -9.39
N GLY A 26 12.84 13.69 -10.18
CA GLY A 26 14.19 14.27 -10.31
C GLY A 26 14.74 14.71 -8.98
N ALA A 27 13.93 15.32 -8.12
CA ALA A 27 14.31 15.71 -6.77
C ALA A 27 14.60 14.49 -5.88
N GLU A 28 13.78 13.43 -5.92
CA GLU A 28 14.02 12.20 -5.18
C GLU A 28 15.31 11.49 -5.61
N VAL A 29 15.57 11.42 -6.92
CA VAL A 29 16.79 10.81 -7.48
C VAL A 29 18.01 11.65 -7.09
N ALA A 30 17.94 12.97 -7.27
CA ALA A 30 19.04 13.88 -6.90
C ALA A 30 19.35 13.82 -5.40
N GLU A 31 18.32 13.72 -4.55
CA GLU A 31 18.50 13.54 -3.11
C GLU A 31 19.15 12.19 -2.77
N ALA A 32 18.74 11.12 -3.46
CA ALA A 32 19.33 9.79 -3.32
C ALA A 32 20.80 9.76 -3.80
N GLU A 33 21.09 10.36 -4.96
CA GLU A 33 22.45 10.47 -5.50
C GLU A 33 23.34 11.35 -4.62
N ALA A 34 22.84 12.50 -4.15
CA ALA A 34 23.57 13.35 -3.21
C ALA A 34 23.84 12.65 -1.87
N ALA A 35 22.95 11.75 -1.45
CA ALA A 35 23.17 10.88 -0.31
C ALA A 35 24.23 9.81 -0.56
N LEU A 36 24.60 9.52 -1.82
CA LEU A 36 25.54 8.48 -2.21
C LEU A 36 26.88 9.04 -2.72
N ALA A 37 26.96 10.31 -3.10
CA ALA A 37 28.05 10.85 -3.91
C ALA A 37 29.42 10.98 -3.20
N ASP A 38 29.45 11.03 -1.86
CA ASP A 38 30.69 11.12 -1.07
C ASP A 38 30.54 10.47 0.31
N GLY A 39 31.65 10.27 1.04
CA GLY A 39 31.62 9.75 2.41
C GLY A 39 30.74 10.57 3.36
N ALA A 40 30.52 11.85 3.08
CA ALA A 40 29.58 12.72 3.77
C ALA A 40 28.12 12.44 3.38
N GLY A 41 27.87 11.84 2.21
CA GLY A 41 26.54 11.45 1.75
C GLY A 41 25.95 10.28 2.53
N LEU A 42 26.77 9.29 2.83
CA LEU A 42 26.34 8.19 3.71
C LEU A 42 26.00 8.70 5.11
N HIS A 43 26.73 9.71 5.60
CA HIS A 43 26.40 10.37 6.88
C HIS A 43 25.06 11.13 6.79
N ARG A 44 24.84 11.89 5.72
CA ARG A 44 23.56 12.60 5.48
C ARG A 44 22.37 11.62 5.37
N GLY A 45 22.51 10.52 4.64
CA GLY A 45 21.50 9.47 4.56
C GLY A 45 21.14 8.86 5.93
N MET A 46 22.14 8.72 6.82
CA MET A 46 21.89 8.31 8.21
C MET A 46 21.15 9.39 9.00
N VAL A 47 21.58 10.66 8.90
CA VAL A 47 20.93 11.80 9.58
C VAL A 47 19.49 11.99 9.11
N GLN A 48 19.23 11.78 7.82
CA GLN A 48 17.87 11.82 7.25
C GLN A 48 17.03 10.57 7.58
N GLY A 49 17.66 9.52 8.14
CA GLY A 49 17.00 8.28 8.52
C GLY A 49 16.62 7.39 7.32
N ARG A 50 17.13 7.65 6.13
CA ARG A 50 16.91 6.83 4.91
C ARG A 50 17.89 5.68 4.76
N LEU A 51 18.97 5.71 5.54
CA LEU A 51 20.06 4.73 5.53
C LEU A 51 20.30 4.19 6.92
N LEU A 52 20.27 2.89 7.06
CA LEU A 52 20.69 2.16 8.26
C LEU A 52 21.99 1.42 7.97
N ARG A 53 22.98 1.55 8.84
CA ARG A 53 24.31 0.94 8.70
C ARG A 53 24.66 0.03 9.85
N GLY A 54 25.62 -0.86 9.57
CA GLY A 54 26.19 -1.74 10.59
C GLY A 54 25.19 -2.80 11.07
N LEU A 55 24.29 -3.23 10.20
CA LEU A 55 23.33 -4.28 10.47
C LEU A 55 23.97 -5.64 10.20
N LEU A 56 23.54 -6.65 10.94
CA LEU A 56 23.81 -8.06 10.66
C LEU A 56 22.51 -8.73 10.20
N CYS A 57 22.58 -9.61 9.24
CA CYS A 57 21.50 -10.53 8.93
C CYS A 57 21.44 -11.57 10.06
N ALA A 58 20.48 -11.41 10.96
CA ALA A 58 20.36 -12.25 12.15
C ALA A 58 19.65 -13.58 11.86
N ALA A 59 18.75 -13.58 10.89
CA ALA A 59 18.02 -14.77 10.47
C ALA A 59 17.54 -14.61 9.03
N VAL A 60 17.67 -15.67 8.25
CA VAL A 60 16.96 -15.84 6.98
C VAL A 60 15.98 -16.99 7.17
N SER A 61 14.71 -16.77 6.96
CA SER A 61 13.67 -17.79 7.06
C SER A 61 13.04 -18.02 5.69
N SER A 62 13.11 -19.27 5.23
CA SER A 62 12.46 -19.78 4.03
C SER A 62 11.74 -21.08 4.42
N PRO A 63 10.51 -21.37 3.96
CA PRO A 63 9.60 -20.52 3.22
C PRO A 63 8.52 -19.90 4.13
N GLY A 64 8.21 -18.61 3.95
CA GLY A 64 6.99 -18.02 4.48
C GLY A 64 5.73 -18.65 3.84
N PHE A 65 4.57 -18.10 4.18
CA PHE A 65 3.24 -18.59 3.77
C PHE A 65 3.08 -18.83 2.24
N LEU A 66 3.94 -18.25 1.40
CA LEU A 66 3.92 -18.33 -0.07
C LEU A 66 5.29 -18.58 -0.70
N GLY A 67 6.23 -19.18 0.05
CA GLY A 67 7.60 -19.34 -0.43
C GLY A 67 8.46 -18.09 -0.31
N GLU A 68 7.95 -17.05 0.36
CA GLU A 68 8.68 -15.80 0.54
C GLU A 68 9.88 -15.96 1.47
N VAL A 69 11.02 -15.44 1.05
CA VAL A 69 12.21 -15.36 1.87
C VAL A 69 12.17 -14.12 2.73
N ARG A 70 12.33 -14.28 4.02
CA ARG A 70 12.37 -13.19 4.99
C ARG A 70 13.72 -13.11 5.66
N ALA A 71 14.34 -11.95 5.59
CA ALA A 71 15.56 -11.65 6.31
C ALA A 71 15.30 -10.66 7.44
N THR A 72 15.82 -10.94 8.63
CA THR A 72 15.76 -10.06 9.79
C THR A 72 17.13 -9.44 10.03
N PHE A 73 17.18 -8.12 10.05
CA PHE A 73 18.38 -7.33 10.23
C PHE A 73 18.38 -6.72 11.62
N ARG A 74 19.52 -6.88 12.35
CA ARG A 74 19.74 -6.34 13.69
C ARG A 74 21.09 -5.65 13.79
N ARG A 75 21.23 -4.76 14.78
CA ARG A 75 22.51 -4.20 15.12
C ARG A 75 23.34 -5.19 15.95
N PRO A 76 24.66 -5.36 15.69
CA PRO A 76 25.52 -6.13 16.57
C PRO A 76 25.58 -5.48 17.97
N VAL A 77 25.52 -6.28 19.00
CA VAL A 77 25.74 -5.81 20.37
C VAL A 77 27.20 -5.37 20.50
N ALA A 78 27.44 -4.14 20.90
CA ALA A 78 28.78 -3.65 21.17
C ALA A 78 29.35 -4.38 22.40
N GLY A 79 30.30 -5.34 22.17
CA GLY A 79 31.09 -5.95 23.23
C GLY A 79 31.03 -7.48 23.33
N LYS A 80 31.32 -8.19 22.23
CA LYS A 80 31.87 -9.55 22.35
C LYS A 80 32.87 -9.81 21.20
N THR A 81 34.14 -9.57 21.45
CA THR A 81 35.21 -10.37 20.88
C THR A 81 35.00 -11.81 21.32
N GLU A 82 35.15 -12.75 20.39
CA GLU A 82 35.02 -14.18 20.63
C GLU A 82 35.87 -14.61 21.82
N THR A 83 35.26 -14.94 22.96
CA THR A 83 35.84 -15.78 23.98
C THR A 83 34.98 -17.02 24.12
N LYS A 84 35.59 -18.17 23.80
CA LYS A 84 35.04 -19.49 24.04
C LYS A 84 34.67 -19.65 25.51
N GLY A 85 33.39 -19.88 25.82
CA GLY A 85 32.97 -20.22 27.17
C GLY A 85 31.43 -20.07 27.30
N GLY A 86 30.77 -21.21 27.49
CA GLY A 86 29.31 -21.27 27.59
C GLY A 86 28.76 -20.49 28.78
N GLY A 87 27.70 -19.75 28.52
CA GLY A 87 26.87 -19.06 29.50
C GLY A 87 25.65 -18.52 28.77
N THR A 88 24.48 -19.05 29.10
CA THR A 88 23.17 -18.54 28.70
C THR A 88 22.93 -17.19 29.37
N GLY A 89 23.25 -16.09 28.67
CA GLY A 89 22.93 -14.74 29.09
C GLY A 89 22.01 -14.12 28.04
N GLU A 90 20.92 -13.54 28.46
CA GLU A 90 19.99 -12.78 27.62
C GLU A 90 20.77 -11.76 26.79
N GLU A 91 20.70 -11.91 25.48
CA GLU A 91 21.33 -10.99 24.53
C GLU A 91 20.53 -9.68 24.49
N GLY A 92 21.01 -8.67 25.20
CA GLY A 92 20.50 -7.31 25.09
C GLY A 92 20.72 -6.79 23.66
N ALA A 93 19.69 -6.78 22.84
CA ALA A 93 19.74 -6.21 21.51
C ALA A 93 19.98 -4.70 21.59
N SER A 94 20.90 -4.17 20.78
CA SER A 94 21.14 -2.72 20.68
C SER A 94 20.04 -2.10 19.83
N SER A 95 19.30 -1.10 20.34
CA SER A 95 18.26 -0.42 19.58
C SER A 95 18.78 0.15 18.26
N LEU A 96 17.90 0.18 17.25
CA LEU A 96 18.21 0.80 15.98
C LEU A 96 18.36 2.34 16.14
N PRO A 97 19.24 2.98 15.37
CA PRO A 97 19.32 4.44 15.39
C PRO A 97 18.01 5.04 14.87
N PRO A 98 17.69 6.30 15.17
CA PRO A 98 16.53 6.98 14.61
C PRO A 98 16.52 6.89 13.08
N HIS A 99 15.42 6.41 12.51
CA HIS A 99 15.28 6.21 11.06
C HIS A 99 13.86 6.48 10.56
N ARG A 100 13.72 6.65 9.23
CA ARG A 100 12.45 6.83 8.52
C ARG A 100 12.11 5.63 7.63
N VAL A 101 12.76 4.51 7.85
CA VAL A 101 12.41 3.24 7.20
C VAL A 101 11.19 2.68 7.92
N GLY A 102 10.08 2.56 7.21
CA GLY A 102 8.81 2.07 7.73
C GLY A 102 8.35 0.80 7.03
N VAL A 103 7.30 0.20 7.57
CA VAL A 103 6.64 -0.94 6.94
C VAL A 103 6.15 -0.54 5.55
N HIS A 104 6.29 -1.44 4.58
CA HIS A 104 5.98 -1.26 3.14
C HIS A 104 7.00 -0.44 2.33
N ASP A 105 8.07 0.07 2.93
CA ASP A 105 9.12 0.71 2.18
C ASP A 105 9.90 -0.30 1.34
N ALA A 106 10.23 0.08 0.11
CA ALA A 106 11.18 -0.64 -0.71
C ALA A 106 12.60 -0.31 -0.23
N VAL A 107 13.42 -1.35 -0.07
CA VAL A 107 14.78 -1.22 0.44
C VAL A 107 15.75 -2.06 -0.37
N VAL A 108 16.99 -1.60 -0.40
CA VAL A 108 18.12 -2.32 -1.00
C VAL A 108 19.13 -2.63 0.11
N VAL A 109 19.61 -3.85 0.11
CA VAL A 109 20.65 -4.33 1.05
C VAL A 109 21.99 -4.32 0.34
N ARG A 110 22.99 -3.69 0.94
CA ARG A 110 24.37 -3.61 0.40
C ARG A 110 25.40 -3.87 1.48
N PRO A 111 26.64 -4.23 1.12
CA PRO A 111 27.74 -4.33 2.07
C PRO A 111 27.99 -2.98 2.77
N ASN A 112 28.16 -2.99 4.08
CA ASN A 112 28.35 -1.76 4.87
C ASN A 112 29.63 -0.99 4.48
N LYS A 113 30.70 -1.69 4.10
CA LYS A 113 31.99 -1.14 3.69
C LYS A 113 32.09 -0.88 2.18
N GLY A 114 31.09 -1.27 1.40
CA GLY A 114 31.07 -1.06 -0.05
C GLY A 114 31.01 0.42 -0.41
N PRO A 115 31.57 0.82 -1.57
CA PRO A 115 31.46 2.20 -2.06
C PRO A 115 29.99 2.57 -2.28
N PRO A 116 29.66 3.88 -2.34
CA PRO A 116 28.35 4.32 -2.81
C PRO A 116 28.03 3.69 -4.16
N GLY A 117 26.78 3.20 -4.33
CA GLY A 117 26.35 2.59 -5.60
C GLY A 117 26.93 1.18 -5.89
N CYS A 118 27.63 0.53 -4.95
CA CYS A 118 28.04 -0.87 -5.14
C CYS A 118 26.82 -1.77 -5.44
N PRO A 119 27.01 -2.92 -6.11
CA PRO A 119 25.90 -3.84 -6.41
C PRO A 119 25.08 -4.17 -5.16
N ALA A 120 23.76 -4.24 -5.32
CA ALA A 120 22.88 -4.73 -4.27
C ALA A 120 23.13 -6.22 -4.06
N LEU A 121 23.14 -6.65 -2.80
CA LEU A 121 23.12 -8.06 -2.43
C LEU A 121 21.68 -8.59 -2.47
N ALA A 122 20.73 -7.75 -2.06
CA ALA A 122 19.31 -8.08 -2.07
C ALA A 122 18.46 -6.83 -2.22
N GLU A 123 17.27 -7.02 -2.78
CA GLU A 123 16.21 -6.02 -2.80
C GLU A 123 14.96 -6.61 -2.13
N GLY A 124 14.19 -5.76 -1.46
CA GLY A 124 13.01 -6.26 -0.80
C GLY A 124 12.09 -5.17 -0.26
N VAL A 125 11.09 -5.62 0.49
CA VAL A 125 10.08 -4.75 1.12
C VAL A 125 10.07 -4.99 2.61
N VAL A 126 10.10 -3.92 3.37
CA VAL A 126 10.02 -3.96 4.84
C VAL A 126 8.63 -4.41 5.26
N THR A 127 8.57 -5.48 6.06
CA THR A 127 7.30 -6.02 6.58
C THR A 127 7.11 -5.78 8.06
N ARG A 128 8.20 -5.61 8.80
CA ARG A 128 8.15 -5.36 10.23
C ARG A 128 9.30 -4.45 10.65
N VAL A 129 9.01 -3.52 11.53
CA VAL A 129 9.98 -2.63 12.15
C VAL A 129 9.76 -2.73 13.66
N GLU A 130 10.79 -3.12 14.37
CA GLU A 130 10.84 -3.20 15.84
C GLU A 130 11.92 -2.25 16.36
N GLU A 131 12.04 -2.11 17.66
CA GLU A 131 13.02 -1.21 18.27
C GLU A 131 14.48 -1.62 17.95
N ASP A 132 14.72 -2.92 17.82
CA ASP A 132 16.05 -3.52 17.64
C ASP A 132 16.25 -4.20 16.28
N SER A 133 15.19 -4.35 15.48
CA SER A 133 15.21 -5.16 14.25
C SER A 133 14.32 -4.63 13.14
N ILE A 134 14.69 -4.98 11.90
CA ILE A 134 13.89 -4.77 10.71
C ILE A 134 13.80 -6.08 9.94
N THR A 135 12.57 -6.49 9.63
CA THR A 135 12.32 -7.66 8.78
C THR A 135 11.94 -7.23 7.37
N VAL A 136 12.62 -7.79 6.39
CA VAL A 136 12.44 -7.52 4.96
C VAL A 136 12.07 -8.82 4.26
N VAL A 137 11.04 -8.78 3.41
CA VAL A 137 10.80 -9.84 2.44
C VAL A 137 11.64 -9.55 1.21
N LEU A 138 12.47 -10.51 0.85
CA LEU A 138 13.42 -10.41 -0.25
C LEU A 138 12.80 -10.86 -1.56
N GLN A 139 13.35 -10.41 -2.67
CA GLN A 139 13.11 -11.01 -3.98
C GLN A 139 13.79 -12.38 -4.05
N GLU A 140 13.19 -13.32 -4.79
CA GLU A 140 13.71 -14.67 -4.96
C GLU A 140 15.16 -14.67 -5.47
N GLY A 141 16.00 -15.54 -4.90
CA GLY A 141 17.41 -15.72 -5.32
C GLY A 141 18.42 -14.82 -4.62
N SER A 142 18.02 -14.00 -3.63
CA SER A 142 18.94 -13.11 -2.89
C SER A 142 19.44 -13.68 -1.56
N GLU A 143 19.14 -14.93 -1.27
CA GLU A 143 19.35 -15.53 0.06
C GLU A 143 20.82 -15.86 0.32
N GLU A 144 21.48 -16.47 -0.68
CA GLU A 144 22.86 -16.95 -0.58
C GLU A 144 23.85 -15.80 -0.39
N ASP A 145 23.56 -14.63 -0.95
CA ASP A 145 24.41 -13.45 -0.89
C ASP A 145 24.40 -12.76 0.49
N LEU A 146 23.41 -13.05 1.33
CA LEU A 146 23.26 -12.45 2.66
C LEU A 146 23.93 -13.26 3.76
N GLU A 147 24.00 -14.59 3.60
CA GLU A 147 24.65 -15.46 4.57
C GLU A 147 26.17 -15.29 4.54
N GLY A 148 26.74 -14.80 5.63
CA GLY A 148 28.19 -14.59 5.75
C GLY A 148 28.72 -13.27 5.19
N SER A 149 27.88 -12.38 4.67
CA SER A 149 28.27 -11.11 4.06
C SER A 149 28.81 -10.04 5.04
N GLY A 150 28.92 -10.34 6.33
CA GLY A 150 29.40 -9.43 7.36
C GLY A 150 28.40 -8.34 7.70
N THR A 151 28.90 -7.11 7.95
CA THR A 151 27.99 -5.99 8.24
C THR A 151 27.39 -5.39 6.97
N LEU A 152 26.12 -5.10 7.04
CA LEU A 152 25.27 -4.65 5.95
C LEU A 152 24.74 -3.23 6.19
N ARG A 153 24.29 -2.60 5.11
CA ARG A 153 23.51 -1.37 5.16
C ARG A 153 22.21 -1.55 4.40
N LEU A 154 21.18 -0.92 4.88
CA LEU A 154 19.83 -0.93 4.34
C LEU A 154 19.47 0.46 3.88
N GLU A 155 19.21 0.61 2.58
CA GLU A 155 18.94 1.88 1.91
C GLU A 155 17.49 1.91 1.47
N LYS A 156 16.73 2.94 1.87
CA LYS A 156 15.38 3.17 1.36
C LYS A 156 15.47 3.73 -0.05
N VAL A 157 14.80 3.08 -1.00
CA VAL A 157 14.76 3.48 -2.41
C VAL A 157 13.42 4.08 -2.80
N ALA A 158 13.45 4.90 -3.85
CA ALA A 158 12.25 5.51 -4.41
C ALA A 158 11.31 4.46 -5.03
N ASN A 159 10.00 4.72 -4.98
CA ASN A 159 9.01 3.77 -5.51
C ASN A 159 8.79 3.93 -7.01
N GLU A 160 9.72 3.39 -7.80
CA GLU A 160 9.71 3.42 -9.28
C GLU A 160 8.41 2.87 -9.88
N VAL A 161 7.81 1.85 -9.25
CA VAL A 161 6.58 1.23 -9.75
C VAL A 161 5.42 2.22 -9.72
N THR A 162 5.29 2.99 -8.63
CA THR A 162 4.24 4.00 -8.51
C THR A 162 4.41 5.09 -9.56
N TYR A 163 5.63 5.59 -9.74
CA TYR A 163 5.94 6.59 -10.76
C TYR A 163 5.57 6.12 -12.17
N ARG A 164 6.01 4.91 -12.57
CA ARG A 164 5.68 4.33 -13.88
C ARG A 164 4.18 4.17 -14.08
N ARG A 165 3.45 3.72 -13.05
CA ARG A 165 1.98 3.59 -13.12
C ARG A 165 1.27 4.92 -13.29
N LEU A 166 1.67 5.95 -12.54
CA LEU A 166 1.10 7.28 -12.67
C LEU A 166 1.36 7.86 -14.07
N LYS A 167 2.58 7.73 -14.56
CA LYS A 167 2.95 8.17 -15.92
C LYS A 167 2.16 7.44 -17.01
N GLN A 168 1.96 6.12 -16.86
CA GLN A 168 1.14 5.34 -17.79
C GLN A 168 -0.32 5.79 -17.74
N THR A 169 -0.88 6.00 -16.54
CA THR A 169 -2.25 6.47 -16.37
C THR A 169 -2.49 7.82 -17.05
N LEU A 170 -1.52 8.75 -17.00
CA LEU A 170 -1.63 10.03 -17.71
C LEU A 170 -1.68 9.84 -19.22
N LYS A 171 -0.88 8.92 -19.79
CA LYS A 171 -0.95 8.58 -21.20
C LYS A 171 -2.28 7.93 -21.58
N ASP A 172 -2.78 7.02 -20.74
CA ASP A 172 -4.07 6.35 -20.96
C ASP A 172 -5.22 7.36 -20.90
N LEU A 173 -5.10 8.40 -20.07
CA LEU A 173 -6.09 9.46 -19.96
C LEU A 173 -6.18 10.32 -21.23
N GLU A 174 -5.08 10.50 -21.97
CA GLU A 174 -5.03 11.19 -23.27
C GLU A 174 -5.49 10.30 -24.43
N GLY A 175 -5.37 8.97 -24.28
CA GLY A 175 -5.72 7.98 -25.31
C GLY A 175 -7.22 7.90 -25.59
N GLN A 176 -7.58 7.50 -26.83
CA GLN A 176 -8.96 7.26 -27.25
C GLN A 176 -9.11 5.89 -27.93
N PRO A 177 -10.17 5.10 -27.65
CA PRO A 177 -11.21 5.33 -26.61
C PRO A 177 -10.68 5.01 -25.21
N SER A 178 -10.91 5.89 -24.25
CA SER A 178 -10.48 5.67 -22.88
C SER A 178 -11.51 4.82 -22.11
N PRO A 179 -11.08 3.78 -21.39
CA PRO A 179 -11.94 3.19 -20.37
C PRO A 179 -12.30 4.26 -19.35
N GLY A 180 -13.59 4.61 -19.20
CA GLY A 180 -14.02 5.69 -18.33
C GLY A 180 -14.23 7.02 -19.04
N GLU A 181 -14.52 7.01 -20.35
CA GLU A 181 -14.80 8.20 -21.16
C GLU A 181 -15.83 9.14 -20.51
N SER A 182 -16.90 8.61 -19.91
CA SER A 182 -17.89 9.42 -19.20
C SER A 182 -17.28 10.18 -18.01
N LEU A 183 -16.39 9.55 -17.23
CA LEU A 183 -15.72 10.23 -16.12
C LEU A 183 -14.73 11.30 -16.63
N ARG A 184 -14.02 11.05 -17.71
CA ARG A 184 -13.16 12.03 -18.35
C ARG A 184 -13.95 13.24 -18.82
N ARG A 185 -15.10 13.03 -19.45
CA ARG A 185 -15.99 14.11 -19.91
C ARG A 185 -16.61 14.89 -18.75
N ILE A 186 -16.97 14.21 -17.65
CA ILE A 186 -17.45 14.88 -16.44
C ILE A 186 -16.34 15.76 -15.84
N ALA A 187 -15.10 15.20 -15.73
CA ALA A 187 -14.01 15.89 -15.07
C ALA A 187 -13.43 17.08 -15.87
N PHE A 188 -13.39 16.98 -17.22
CA PHE A 188 -12.67 17.93 -18.08
C PHE A 188 -13.57 18.67 -19.10
N GLU A 189 -14.72 18.12 -19.46
CA GLU A 189 -15.59 18.70 -20.50
C GLU A 189 -16.90 19.26 -19.95
N GLY A 190 -17.10 19.16 -18.63
CA GLY A 190 -18.30 19.71 -17.97
C GLY A 190 -19.57 18.92 -18.24
N LEU A 191 -19.46 17.62 -18.60
CA LEU A 191 -20.61 16.74 -18.65
C LEU A 191 -21.20 16.60 -17.23
N GLU A 192 -22.50 16.79 -17.09
CA GLU A 192 -23.14 16.58 -15.79
C GLU A 192 -23.22 15.09 -15.42
N PRO A 193 -22.84 14.70 -14.17
CA PRO A 193 -22.99 13.34 -13.70
C PRO A 193 -24.47 12.92 -13.70
N ARG A 194 -24.73 11.71 -14.16
CA ARG A 194 -26.09 11.15 -14.12
C ARG A 194 -26.41 10.74 -12.69
N VAL A 195 -27.58 11.13 -12.23
CA VAL A 195 -28.16 10.69 -10.97
C VAL A 195 -29.32 9.76 -11.30
N GLN A 196 -29.39 8.61 -10.67
CA GLN A 196 -30.54 7.76 -10.72
C GLN A 196 -31.53 8.30 -9.70
N ALA A 197 -32.72 8.65 -10.15
CA ALA A 197 -33.82 8.78 -9.22
C ALA A 197 -34.04 7.40 -8.58
N ASP A 198 -33.54 7.24 -7.37
CA ASP A 198 -33.78 6.02 -6.60
C ASP A 198 -35.30 6.04 -6.29
N PRO A 199 -36.09 5.03 -6.69
CA PRO A 199 -37.51 4.99 -6.36
C PRO A 199 -37.76 4.99 -4.83
N GLY A 200 -36.73 4.88 -3.99
CA GLY A 200 -36.78 4.97 -2.53
C GLY A 200 -36.16 6.22 -1.91
N VAL A 201 -35.63 7.18 -2.69
CA VAL A 201 -35.04 8.44 -2.19
C VAL A 201 -35.76 9.63 -2.79
N ALA A 202 -37.03 9.76 -2.51
CA ALA A 202 -37.68 11.04 -2.65
C ALA A 202 -37.17 11.99 -1.55
N GLU A 203 -36.68 13.18 -1.91
CA GLU A 203 -36.13 14.20 -1.00
C GLU A 203 -37.16 14.69 0.08
N THR A 204 -38.35 14.15 0.07
CA THR A 204 -39.47 14.57 0.94
C THR A 204 -40.05 13.47 1.82
N ALA A 205 -39.53 12.24 1.81
CA ALA A 205 -40.05 11.19 2.69
C ALA A 205 -39.41 11.30 4.08
N GLY A 206 -40.23 11.76 5.03
CA GLY A 206 -40.00 11.49 6.46
C GLY A 206 -39.87 9.97 6.74
N PRO A 207 -39.71 9.54 8.00
CA PRO A 207 -39.41 8.16 8.37
C PRO A 207 -40.61 7.22 8.14
N THR A 208 -40.96 6.96 6.88
CA THR A 208 -42.05 6.07 6.53
C THR A 208 -41.65 5.13 5.39
N GLU A 209 -41.74 3.86 5.69
CA GLU A 209 -41.95 2.68 4.86
C GLU A 209 -41.34 2.71 3.43
N GLY A 210 -40.10 2.24 3.30
CA GLY A 210 -39.35 2.10 2.04
C GLY A 210 -37.93 2.67 2.10
N GLY A 211 -37.50 3.22 3.23
CA GLY A 211 -36.19 3.83 3.42
C GLY A 211 -35.07 2.80 3.36
N THR A 212 -33.91 3.22 2.85
CA THR A 212 -32.68 2.44 2.87
C THR A 212 -32.44 1.91 4.29
N CYS A 213 -32.54 0.60 4.49
CA CYS A 213 -32.17 -0.03 5.74
C CYS A 213 -30.64 -0.08 5.81
N PHE A 214 -30.05 0.75 6.65
CA PHE A 214 -28.60 0.77 6.83
C PHE A 214 -28.14 -0.46 7.61
N ALA A 215 -27.04 -1.06 7.20
CA ALA A 215 -26.43 -2.17 7.92
C ALA A 215 -25.80 -1.68 9.24
N ASN A 216 -25.39 -0.41 9.30
CA ASN A 216 -24.91 0.25 10.51
C ASN A 216 -25.94 1.27 11.00
N GLU A 217 -26.65 0.92 12.08
CA GLU A 217 -27.65 1.80 12.72
C GLU A 217 -27.02 3.03 13.40
N GLY A 218 -25.70 3.01 13.66
CA GLY A 218 -24.95 4.11 14.29
C GLY A 218 -24.52 5.22 13.34
N LEU A 219 -24.96 5.23 12.08
CA LEU A 219 -24.65 6.31 11.14
C LEU A 219 -25.37 7.60 11.54
N ASP A 220 -24.62 8.70 11.62
CA ASP A 220 -25.22 10.02 11.77
C ASP A 220 -25.95 10.47 10.50
N GLU A 221 -26.77 11.52 10.62
CA GLU A 221 -27.60 12.01 9.51
C GLU A 221 -26.78 12.46 8.30
N SER A 222 -25.58 13.02 8.52
CA SER A 222 -24.68 13.46 7.44
C SER A 222 -24.09 12.28 6.69
N GLN A 223 -23.70 11.24 7.40
CA GLN A 223 -23.21 9.97 6.84
C GLN A 223 -24.32 9.26 6.05
N GLN A 224 -25.54 9.20 6.60
CA GLN A 224 -26.69 8.62 5.90
C GLN A 224 -26.98 9.36 4.58
N ARG A 225 -26.93 10.71 4.58
CA ARG A 225 -27.08 11.50 3.35
C ARG A 225 -25.98 11.20 2.34
N ALA A 226 -24.72 11.09 2.79
CA ALA A 226 -23.60 10.75 1.92
C ALA A 226 -23.76 9.36 1.29
N VAL A 227 -24.22 8.38 2.07
CA VAL A 227 -24.50 7.03 1.57
C VAL A 227 -25.62 7.07 0.51
N ARG A 228 -26.75 7.72 0.80
CA ARG A 228 -27.85 7.85 -0.17
C ARG A 228 -27.41 8.54 -1.46
N LEU A 229 -26.64 9.64 -1.36
CA LEU A 229 -26.08 10.33 -2.52
C LEU A 229 -25.20 9.38 -3.38
N ALA A 230 -24.30 8.62 -2.75
CA ALA A 230 -23.44 7.69 -3.46
C ALA A 230 -24.25 6.58 -4.15
N LEU A 231 -25.21 6.00 -3.47
CA LEU A 231 -26.08 4.94 -4.01
C LEU A 231 -27.01 5.41 -5.14
N GLY A 232 -27.39 6.70 -5.15
CA GLY A 232 -28.17 7.32 -6.21
C GLY A 232 -27.36 7.82 -7.40
N SER A 233 -26.04 7.86 -7.30
CA SER A 233 -25.16 8.36 -8.37
C SER A 233 -24.76 7.22 -9.32
N LYS A 234 -24.93 7.45 -10.65
CA LYS A 234 -24.54 6.47 -11.68
C LYS A 234 -23.08 6.58 -12.11
N ASP A 235 -22.57 7.78 -12.15
CA ASP A 235 -21.23 8.05 -12.72
C ASP A 235 -20.22 8.42 -11.66
N LEU A 236 -20.54 9.37 -10.78
CA LEU A 236 -19.62 9.94 -9.82
C LEU A 236 -20.36 10.50 -8.60
N ALA A 237 -19.87 10.18 -7.41
CA ALA A 237 -20.22 10.84 -6.16
C ALA A 237 -18.96 11.27 -5.42
N LEU A 238 -18.91 12.51 -4.94
CA LEU A 238 -17.81 13.04 -4.14
C LEU A 238 -18.29 13.21 -2.70
N VAL A 239 -17.66 12.46 -1.78
CA VAL A 239 -17.91 12.55 -0.35
C VAL A 239 -16.72 13.22 0.33
N HIS A 240 -16.92 14.47 0.72
CA HIS A 240 -15.91 15.26 1.42
C HIS A 240 -16.25 15.36 2.91
N GLY A 241 -15.21 15.29 3.76
CA GLY A 241 -15.35 15.50 5.19
C GLY A 241 -14.01 15.68 5.88
N PRO A 242 -13.90 16.50 6.92
CA PRO A 242 -12.71 16.67 7.74
C PRO A 242 -12.21 15.34 8.36
N PRO A 243 -10.99 15.28 8.88
CA PRO A 243 -10.54 14.14 9.68
C PRO A 243 -11.49 13.86 10.85
N GLY A 244 -11.72 12.58 11.16
CA GLY A 244 -12.57 12.18 12.28
C GLY A 244 -14.09 12.13 12.01
N THR A 245 -14.60 12.60 10.88
CA THR A 245 -16.05 12.61 10.55
C THR A 245 -16.62 11.25 10.15
N GLY A 246 -15.87 10.18 10.27
CA GLY A 246 -16.36 8.83 9.95
C GLY A 246 -16.49 8.52 8.46
N LYS A 247 -15.75 9.19 7.56
CA LYS A 247 -15.75 8.90 6.11
C LYS A 247 -15.62 7.41 5.79
N THR A 248 -14.69 6.72 6.45
CA THR A 248 -14.49 5.28 6.27
C THR A 248 -15.72 4.48 6.65
N THR A 249 -16.46 4.91 7.68
CA THR A 249 -17.71 4.27 8.10
C THR A 249 -18.78 4.40 7.02
N ALA A 250 -18.93 5.58 6.42
CA ALA A 250 -19.84 5.79 5.30
C ALA A 250 -19.42 4.97 4.05
N VAL A 251 -18.11 4.88 3.75
CA VAL A 251 -17.61 4.05 2.63
C VAL A 251 -17.89 2.56 2.86
N VAL A 252 -17.68 2.06 4.07
CA VAL A 252 -18.04 0.68 4.42
C VAL A 252 -19.51 0.40 4.19
N GLU A 253 -20.39 1.31 4.62
CA GLU A 253 -21.83 1.19 4.40
C GLU A 253 -22.20 1.19 2.92
N ILE A 254 -21.63 2.11 2.11
CA ILE A 254 -21.85 2.15 0.65
C ILE A 254 -21.48 0.79 0.01
N VAL A 255 -20.32 0.23 0.38
CA VAL A 255 -19.89 -1.06 -0.15
C VAL A 255 -20.86 -2.18 0.25
N LEU A 256 -21.30 -2.22 1.51
CA LEU A 256 -22.24 -3.23 1.99
C LEU A 256 -23.59 -3.14 1.26
N GLN A 257 -24.10 -1.93 1.03
CA GLN A 257 -25.32 -1.69 0.29
C GLN A 257 -25.21 -2.12 -1.18
N GLU A 258 -24.12 -1.75 -1.85
CA GLU A 258 -23.88 -2.14 -3.25
C GLU A 258 -23.75 -3.66 -3.40
N VAL A 259 -23.01 -4.31 -2.50
CA VAL A 259 -22.91 -5.78 -2.52
C VAL A 259 -24.25 -6.45 -2.23
N ALA A 260 -25.08 -5.87 -1.37
CA ALA A 260 -26.45 -6.37 -1.13
C ALA A 260 -27.35 -6.26 -2.37
N ARG A 261 -27.09 -5.26 -3.24
CA ARG A 261 -27.73 -5.08 -4.56
C ARG A 261 -27.18 -6.02 -5.64
N GLY A 262 -26.14 -6.83 -5.32
CA GLY A 262 -25.49 -7.74 -6.26
C GLY A 262 -24.33 -7.13 -7.03
N SER A 263 -23.94 -5.91 -6.74
CA SER A 263 -22.82 -5.23 -7.38
C SER A 263 -21.46 -5.86 -6.99
N ARG A 264 -20.51 -5.83 -7.92
CA ARG A 264 -19.09 -6.06 -7.65
C ARG A 264 -18.39 -4.72 -7.45
N VAL A 265 -17.77 -4.54 -6.30
CA VAL A 265 -17.15 -3.29 -5.89
C VAL A 265 -15.63 -3.41 -5.94
N LEU A 266 -14.95 -2.46 -6.60
CA LEU A 266 -13.51 -2.28 -6.53
C LEU A 266 -13.21 -1.11 -5.58
N ALA A 267 -12.53 -1.40 -4.48
CA ALA A 267 -12.12 -0.39 -3.51
C ALA A 267 -10.61 -0.14 -3.60
N CYS A 268 -10.23 1.13 -3.76
CA CYS A 268 -8.84 1.55 -3.89
C CYS A 268 -8.52 2.66 -2.88
N ALA A 269 -7.25 2.74 -2.46
CA ALA A 269 -6.76 3.84 -1.64
C ALA A 269 -5.31 4.18 -2.02
N ALA A 270 -4.84 5.35 -1.58
CA ALA A 270 -3.48 5.82 -1.85
C ALA A 270 -2.39 5.00 -1.12
N SER A 271 -2.75 4.30 -0.03
CA SER A 271 -1.81 3.48 0.73
C SER A 271 -2.35 2.07 0.99
N ASN A 272 -1.45 1.10 1.12
CA ASN A 272 -1.80 -0.27 1.49
C ASN A 272 -2.52 -0.33 2.84
N VAL A 273 -2.04 0.42 3.83
CA VAL A 273 -2.65 0.48 5.17
C VAL A 273 -4.11 0.94 5.11
N ALA A 274 -4.43 1.93 4.27
CA ALA A 274 -5.81 2.40 4.12
C ALA A 274 -6.73 1.33 3.50
N VAL A 275 -6.22 0.56 2.51
CA VAL A 275 -6.97 -0.56 1.93
C VAL A 275 -7.15 -1.68 2.96
N ASP A 276 -6.11 -2.01 3.71
CA ASP A 276 -6.15 -3.05 4.73
C ASP A 276 -7.14 -2.71 5.85
N ASN A 277 -7.15 -1.47 6.32
CA ASN A 277 -8.16 -0.97 7.27
C ASN A 277 -9.59 -1.09 6.72
N LEU A 278 -9.78 -0.86 5.41
CA LEU A 278 -11.09 -1.03 4.78
C LEU A 278 -11.51 -2.50 4.74
N VAL A 279 -10.59 -3.41 4.37
CA VAL A 279 -10.84 -4.86 4.37
C VAL A 279 -11.21 -5.36 5.76
N GLU A 280 -10.46 -4.96 6.78
CA GLU A 280 -10.72 -5.33 8.17
C GLU A 280 -12.11 -4.89 8.64
N ARG A 281 -12.48 -3.64 8.36
CA ARG A 281 -13.81 -3.10 8.71
C ARG A 281 -14.94 -3.82 7.98
N LEU A 282 -14.78 -4.10 6.69
CA LEU A 282 -15.76 -4.85 5.90
C LEU A 282 -15.93 -6.29 6.41
N ALA A 283 -14.83 -6.97 6.73
CA ALA A 283 -14.85 -8.33 7.26
C ALA A 283 -15.54 -8.41 8.64
N ARG A 284 -15.35 -7.38 9.48
CA ARG A 284 -16.04 -7.27 10.78
C ARG A 284 -17.51 -6.91 10.64
N ALA A 285 -17.86 -6.01 9.72
CA ALA A 285 -19.23 -5.54 9.54
C ALA A 285 -20.17 -6.63 9.01
N ARG A 286 -19.68 -7.53 8.16
CA ARG A 286 -20.49 -8.64 7.63
C ARG A 286 -19.70 -9.94 7.51
N LYS A 287 -20.01 -10.90 8.37
CA LYS A 287 -19.44 -12.24 8.29
C LYS A 287 -19.85 -12.91 6.96
N GLY A 288 -18.89 -13.55 6.31
CA GLY A 288 -19.13 -14.25 5.04
C GLY A 288 -19.14 -13.34 3.79
N LEU A 289 -18.82 -12.05 3.92
CA LEU A 289 -18.60 -11.17 2.79
C LEU A 289 -17.42 -11.68 1.95
N LYS A 290 -17.64 -11.85 0.64
CA LYS A 290 -16.57 -12.27 -0.29
C LYS A 290 -15.66 -11.10 -0.58
N ILE A 291 -14.52 -11.05 0.07
CA ILE A 291 -13.51 -10.00 -0.06
C ILE A 291 -12.25 -10.61 -0.64
N VAL A 292 -11.67 -9.98 -1.65
CA VAL A 292 -10.35 -10.31 -2.19
C VAL A 292 -9.45 -9.09 -2.09
N ARG A 293 -8.36 -9.21 -1.35
CA ARG A 293 -7.33 -8.18 -1.24
C ARG A 293 -6.23 -8.46 -2.27
N VAL A 294 -6.14 -7.61 -3.28
CA VAL A 294 -5.10 -7.67 -4.31
C VAL A 294 -3.89 -6.83 -3.89
N GLY A 295 -2.73 -7.44 -3.84
CA GLY A 295 -1.46 -6.78 -3.48
C GLY A 295 -0.44 -7.78 -2.99
N HIS A 296 0.84 -7.42 -3.03
CA HIS A 296 1.91 -8.32 -2.62
C HIS A 296 1.74 -8.71 -1.14
N PRO A 297 1.75 -10.01 -0.78
CA PRO A 297 1.46 -10.50 0.58
C PRO A 297 2.32 -9.84 1.67
N ALA A 298 3.58 -9.61 1.39
CA ALA A 298 4.51 -8.92 2.29
C ALA A 298 4.10 -7.48 2.68
N ARG A 299 3.15 -6.91 1.96
CA ARG A 299 2.63 -5.55 2.19
C ARG A 299 1.26 -5.54 2.85
N LEU A 300 0.75 -6.68 3.28
CA LEU A 300 -0.54 -6.82 3.93
C LEU A 300 -0.39 -6.90 5.45
N LEU A 301 -1.36 -6.35 6.16
CA LEU A 301 -1.45 -6.58 7.60
C LEU A 301 -1.75 -8.06 7.87
N PRO A 302 -1.23 -8.65 8.98
CA PRO A 302 -1.44 -10.07 9.31
C PRO A 302 -2.93 -10.49 9.32
N ASP A 303 -3.80 -9.65 9.86
CA ASP A 303 -5.24 -9.92 9.98
C ASP A 303 -5.95 -9.92 8.62
N VAL A 304 -5.38 -9.24 7.62
CA VAL A 304 -5.91 -9.13 6.26
C VAL A 304 -5.39 -10.23 5.34
N LEU A 305 -4.30 -10.90 5.72
CA LEU A 305 -3.62 -11.90 4.89
C LEU A 305 -4.57 -13.04 4.46
N ALA A 306 -5.52 -13.42 5.30
CA ALA A 306 -6.52 -14.43 4.98
C ALA A 306 -7.45 -14.04 3.80
N HIS A 307 -7.56 -12.75 3.53
CA HIS A 307 -8.35 -12.17 2.43
C HIS A 307 -7.51 -11.89 1.18
N SER A 308 -6.18 -12.17 1.20
CA SER A 308 -5.33 -11.98 0.01
C SER A 308 -5.73 -12.92 -1.13
N LEU A 309 -5.50 -12.47 -2.36
CA LEU A 309 -5.74 -13.28 -3.55
C LEU A 309 -4.98 -14.60 -3.47
N GLU A 310 -3.71 -14.55 -3.10
CA GLU A 310 -2.81 -15.69 -3.00
C GLU A 310 -3.30 -16.70 -1.95
N ALA A 311 -3.72 -16.23 -0.77
CA ALA A 311 -4.27 -17.10 0.27
C ALA A 311 -5.56 -17.80 -0.20
N GLN A 312 -6.40 -17.11 -0.96
CA GLN A 312 -7.64 -17.70 -1.49
C GLN A 312 -7.36 -18.70 -2.62
N VAL A 313 -6.40 -18.40 -3.51
CA VAL A 313 -5.95 -19.32 -4.55
C VAL A 313 -5.40 -20.60 -3.92
N LEU A 314 -4.55 -20.48 -2.88
CA LEU A 314 -4.00 -21.66 -2.19
C LEU A 314 -5.06 -22.51 -1.49
N ARG A 315 -6.17 -21.91 -1.07
CA ARG A 315 -7.30 -22.62 -0.44
C ARG A 315 -8.27 -23.22 -1.45
N SER A 316 -8.18 -22.84 -2.71
CA SER A 316 -9.09 -23.34 -3.75
C SER A 316 -8.88 -24.83 -3.98
N ASP A 317 -9.98 -25.54 -4.28
CA ASP A 317 -9.92 -26.98 -4.53
C ASP A 317 -9.13 -27.32 -5.81
N SER A 318 -9.12 -26.42 -6.78
CA SER A 318 -8.31 -26.54 -8.00
C SER A 318 -6.81 -26.62 -7.68
N THR A 319 -6.32 -25.78 -6.75
CA THR A 319 -4.91 -25.80 -6.32
C THR A 319 -4.57 -27.06 -5.54
N LYS A 320 -5.50 -27.57 -4.70
CA LYS A 320 -5.34 -28.84 -3.99
C LYS A 320 -5.24 -30.01 -4.98
N LEU A 321 -6.07 -30.00 -6.01
CA LEU A 321 -6.07 -31.04 -7.07
C LEU A 321 -4.77 -30.99 -7.87
N ALA A 322 -4.33 -29.79 -8.33
CA ALA A 322 -3.08 -29.62 -9.06
C ALA A 322 -1.85 -30.09 -8.26
N LYS A 323 -1.79 -29.76 -6.96
CA LYS A 323 -0.72 -30.26 -6.06
C LYS A 323 -0.76 -31.77 -5.84
N LYS A 324 -1.93 -32.38 -5.90
CA LYS A 324 -2.06 -33.85 -5.81
C LYS A 324 -1.55 -34.51 -7.08
N MET A 325 -1.88 -33.98 -8.26
CA MET A 325 -1.43 -34.49 -9.56
C MET A 325 0.09 -34.31 -9.80
N GLN A 326 0.73 -33.32 -9.17
CA GLN A 326 2.19 -33.15 -9.24
C GLN A 326 2.97 -34.12 -8.33
N LYS A 327 2.29 -34.78 -7.38
CA LYS A 327 2.90 -35.72 -6.45
C LYS A 327 2.75 -37.19 -6.89
N GLU A 328 1.89 -37.48 -7.84
CA GLU A 328 1.73 -38.75 -8.57
C GLU A 328 2.60 -38.74 -9.83
#